data_7f832e2b6181764432b6081e8bd5282e
#
_entry.id   7f832e2b6181764432b6081e8bd5282e
#
_cell.length_a   1.000
_cell.length_b   1.000
_cell.length_c   1.000
_cell.angle_alpha   90.00
_cell.angle_beta   90.00
_cell.angle_gamma   90.00
#
_symmetry.space_group_name_H-M   'P 1'
#
loop_
_entity.id
_entity.type
_entity.pdbx_description
1 polymer ?
#
loop_
_entity_poly.entity_id
_entity_poly.type
_entity_poly.pdbx_seq_one_letter_code
_entity_poly.pdbx_strand_id
1 'polypeptide(L)'
;MHVDAVFYEAFAEEERALRAHLPPDISAHFTWKTIQESGDPVPPAPVISIRTQSTLPPPWAAHLRAILSRSTGYDHLVDYRNRVTADLQLGYLPLYCNRAVAEHAMLLWMGLLRRLPRQ
;
A
#
# COMPACT_ATOMS: atom_id res chain seq x y z
N MET A 1 14.31 -15.39 11.69
CA MET A 1 13.56 -14.45 12.52
C MET A 1 12.11 -14.37 12.01
N HIS A 2 11.18 -14.43 12.95
CA HIS A 2 9.76 -14.32 12.60
C HIS A 2 9.37 -12.86 12.41
N VAL A 3 8.73 -12.54 11.29
CA VAL A 3 8.17 -11.22 11.01
C VAL A 3 6.68 -11.40 10.72
N ASP A 4 5.86 -10.61 11.40
CA ASP A 4 4.40 -10.73 11.27
C ASP A 4 3.87 -10.01 10.03
N ALA A 5 4.47 -8.90 9.67
CA ALA A 5 4.05 -8.09 8.53
C ALA A 5 5.22 -7.41 7.86
N VAL A 6 5.12 -7.23 6.54
CA VAL A 6 6.08 -6.45 5.75
C VAL A 6 5.35 -5.32 5.05
N PHE A 7 5.88 -4.10 5.16
CA PHE A 7 5.34 -2.91 4.52
C PHE A 7 6.25 -2.53 3.36
N TYR A 8 5.76 -2.74 2.14
CA TYR A 8 6.42 -2.29 0.91
C TYR A 8 6.01 -0.86 0.60
N GLU A 9 6.82 -0.18 -0.18
CA GLU A 9 6.54 1.20 -0.63
C GLU A 9 6.37 2.17 0.55
N ALA A 10 7.10 1.92 1.64
CA ALA A 10 7.03 2.74 2.86
C ALA A 10 8.26 3.63 2.95
N PHE A 11 8.06 4.93 2.79
CA PHE A 11 9.14 5.91 2.95
C PHE A 11 9.39 6.20 4.43
N ALA A 12 10.49 6.91 4.72
CA ALA A 12 10.94 7.11 6.09
C ALA A 12 9.90 7.75 7.01
N GLU A 13 9.16 8.73 6.50
CA GLU A 13 8.11 9.40 7.28
C GLU A 13 6.95 8.46 7.59
N GLU A 14 6.57 7.65 6.61
CA GLU A 14 5.49 6.68 6.79
C GLU A 14 5.90 5.57 7.75
N GLU A 15 7.13 5.08 7.61
CA GLU A 15 7.65 4.08 8.55
C GLU A 15 7.61 4.59 9.98
N ARG A 16 8.05 5.82 10.20
CA ARG A 16 8.04 6.45 11.52
C ARG A 16 6.64 6.50 12.12
N ALA A 17 5.65 6.95 11.32
CA ALA A 17 4.28 7.04 11.76
C ALA A 17 3.67 5.67 12.06
N LEU A 18 3.94 4.69 11.20
CA LEU A 18 3.42 3.34 11.39
C LEU A 18 4.02 2.68 12.62
N ARG A 19 5.34 2.82 12.83
CA ARG A 19 6.00 2.26 14.03
C ARG A 19 5.45 2.85 15.32
N ALA A 20 5.07 4.12 15.31
CA ALA A 20 4.51 4.78 16.48
C ALA A 20 3.15 4.21 16.90
N HIS A 21 2.44 3.59 15.95
CA HIS A 21 1.09 3.05 16.18
C HIS A 21 1.03 1.52 16.22
N LEU A 22 2.13 0.85 15.90
CA LEU A 22 2.15 -0.62 15.96
C LEU A 22 2.16 -1.11 17.40
N PRO A 23 1.35 -2.15 17.71
CA PRO A 23 1.43 -2.81 19.02
C PRO A 23 2.81 -3.42 19.22
N PRO A 24 3.32 -3.44 20.46
CA PRO A 24 4.68 -3.96 20.73
C PRO A 24 4.86 -5.45 20.48
N ASP A 25 3.78 -6.20 20.39
CA ASP A 25 3.81 -7.64 20.11
C ASP A 25 3.79 -7.98 18.63
N ILE A 26 3.70 -6.96 17.74
CA ILE A 26 3.71 -7.18 16.30
C ILE A 26 5.07 -6.80 15.75
N SER A 27 5.72 -7.77 15.08
CA SER A 27 6.99 -7.57 14.40
C SER A 27 6.76 -7.17 12.95
N ALA A 28 7.30 -6.03 12.54
CA ALA A 28 7.11 -5.49 11.19
C ALA A 28 8.45 -5.09 10.57
N HIS A 29 8.56 -5.35 9.28
CA HIS A 29 9.67 -4.89 8.45
C HIS A 29 9.17 -3.86 7.45
N PHE A 30 9.96 -2.82 7.22
CA PHE A 30 9.60 -1.72 6.32
C PHE A 30 10.64 -1.58 5.23
N THR A 31 10.19 -1.37 4.00
CA THR A 31 11.08 -1.06 2.88
C THR A 31 10.40 -0.03 1.97
N TRP A 32 11.21 0.87 1.40
CA TRP A 32 10.70 1.83 0.42
C TRP A 32 10.48 1.19 -0.95
N LYS A 33 11.02 -0.01 -1.15
CA LYS A 33 10.96 -0.70 -2.44
C LYS A 33 9.57 -1.29 -2.69
N THR A 34 9.23 -1.43 -3.96
CA THR A 34 8.08 -2.24 -4.37
C THR A 34 8.44 -3.73 -4.21
N ILE A 35 7.44 -4.60 -4.36
CA ILE A 35 7.67 -6.05 -4.34
C ILE A 35 8.70 -6.42 -5.41
N GLN A 36 8.58 -5.86 -6.63
CA GLN A 36 9.47 -6.17 -7.74
C GLN A 36 10.89 -5.69 -7.48
N GLU A 37 11.04 -4.51 -6.91
CA GLU A 37 12.36 -3.96 -6.59
C GLU A 37 13.04 -4.70 -5.44
N SER A 38 12.27 -5.29 -4.53
CA SER A 38 12.82 -6.04 -3.40
C SER A 38 13.45 -7.35 -3.84
N GLY A 39 12.93 -7.94 -4.92
CA GLY A 39 13.42 -9.23 -5.43
C GLY A 39 13.03 -10.42 -4.58
N ASP A 40 12.09 -10.28 -3.66
CA ASP A 40 11.66 -11.39 -2.81
C ASP A 40 10.97 -12.47 -3.64
N PRO A 41 11.45 -13.73 -3.61
CA PRO A 41 10.82 -14.82 -4.37
C PRO A 41 9.52 -15.31 -3.76
N VAL A 42 9.38 -15.16 -2.45
CA VAL A 42 8.17 -15.51 -1.69
C VAL A 42 7.89 -14.38 -0.71
N PRO A 43 6.64 -14.24 -0.23
CA PRO A 43 6.37 -13.19 0.75
C PRO A 43 7.13 -13.47 2.05
N PRO A 44 7.85 -12.46 2.58
CA PRO A 44 8.64 -12.67 3.79
C PRO A 44 7.79 -12.73 5.08
N ALA A 45 6.49 -12.46 4.97
CA ALA A 45 5.56 -12.51 6.09
C ALA A 45 4.17 -12.90 5.61
N PRO A 46 3.30 -13.43 6.49
CA PRO A 46 1.94 -13.81 6.10
C PRO A 46 1.03 -12.61 5.80
N VAL A 47 1.38 -11.42 6.27
CA VAL A 47 0.65 -10.18 5.99
C VAL A 47 1.60 -9.22 5.31
N ILE A 48 1.17 -8.66 4.19
CA ILE A 48 1.92 -7.61 3.51
C ILE A 48 1.05 -6.37 3.35
N SER A 49 1.71 -5.22 3.34
CA SER A 49 1.07 -3.95 3.06
C SER A 49 1.76 -3.31 1.87
N ILE A 50 0.98 -2.85 0.91
CA ILE A 50 1.46 -2.22 -0.30
C ILE A 50 0.73 -0.91 -0.56
N ARG A 51 1.20 -0.18 -1.56
CA ARG A 51 0.43 0.92 -2.15
C ARG A 51 0.01 0.48 -3.56
N THR A 52 0.18 1.36 -4.54
CA THR A 52 -0.35 1.10 -5.89
C THR A 52 0.71 0.71 -6.91
N GLN A 53 2.00 0.75 -6.55
CA GLN A 53 3.10 0.52 -7.48
C GLN A 53 3.57 -0.94 -7.54
N SER A 54 3.31 -1.71 -6.49
CA SER A 54 3.68 -3.13 -6.48
C SER A 54 2.68 -3.95 -7.28
N THR A 55 3.20 -4.91 -8.05
CA THR A 55 2.38 -5.92 -8.71
C THR A 55 2.40 -7.18 -7.86
N LEU A 56 1.23 -7.69 -7.50
CA LEU A 56 1.11 -8.87 -6.65
C LEU A 56 1.40 -10.14 -7.44
N PRO A 57 2.45 -10.92 -7.09
CA PRO A 57 2.74 -12.16 -7.81
C PRO A 57 1.68 -13.24 -7.51
N PRO A 58 1.07 -13.86 -8.53
CA PRO A 58 0.06 -14.90 -8.28
C PRO A 58 0.51 -16.04 -7.38
N PRO A 59 1.77 -16.55 -7.48
CA PRO A 59 2.21 -17.63 -6.58
C PRO A 59 2.26 -17.25 -5.10
N TRP A 60 2.31 -15.97 -4.77
CA TRP A 60 2.36 -15.52 -3.38
C TRP A 60 1.08 -15.80 -2.61
N ALA A 61 -0.04 -15.95 -3.30
CA ALA A 61 -1.34 -16.17 -2.66
C ALA A 61 -1.36 -17.38 -1.74
N ALA A 62 -0.59 -18.42 -2.08
CA ALA A 62 -0.51 -19.63 -1.27
C ALA A 62 0.15 -19.40 0.09
N HIS A 63 0.93 -18.34 0.23
CA HIS A 63 1.70 -18.03 1.44
C HIS A 63 1.15 -16.85 2.23
N LEU A 64 0.18 -16.13 1.68
CA LEU A 64 -0.36 -14.93 2.29
C LEU A 64 -1.68 -15.20 2.98
N ARG A 65 -1.90 -14.53 4.10
CA ARG A 65 -3.19 -14.51 4.82
C ARG A 65 -3.95 -13.22 4.56
N ALA A 66 -3.23 -12.10 4.42
CA ALA A 66 -3.87 -10.80 4.21
C ALA A 66 -2.97 -9.88 3.40
N ILE A 67 -3.61 -9.02 2.63
CA ILE A 67 -2.95 -7.94 1.89
C ILE A 67 -3.68 -6.64 2.24
N LEU A 68 -2.91 -5.65 2.73
CA LEU A 68 -3.46 -4.35 3.11
C LEU A 68 -2.89 -3.30 2.16
N SER A 69 -3.77 -2.62 1.42
CA SER A 69 -3.34 -1.54 0.55
C SER A 69 -3.51 -0.20 1.25
N ARG A 70 -2.41 0.55 1.36
CA ARG A 70 -2.44 1.90 1.92
C ARG A 70 -2.83 2.89 0.83
N SER A 71 -4.01 2.64 0.25
CA SER A 71 -4.58 3.42 -0.85
C SER A 71 -6.08 3.44 -0.75
N THR A 72 -6.71 4.45 -1.33
CA THR A 72 -8.16 4.50 -1.48
C THR A 72 -8.62 3.60 -2.63
N GLY A 73 -7.85 3.56 -3.72
CA GLY A 73 -8.13 2.65 -4.83
C GLY A 73 -7.83 1.20 -4.46
N TYR A 74 -8.70 0.29 -4.87
CA TYR A 74 -8.58 -1.12 -4.52
C TYR A 74 -8.71 -2.08 -5.72
N ASP A 75 -8.74 -1.55 -6.94
CA ASP A 75 -8.92 -2.36 -8.14
C ASP A 75 -7.86 -3.46 -8.28
N HIS A 76 -6.61 -3.13 -7.93
CA HIS A 76 -5.51 -4.09 -7.97
C HIS A 76 -5.71 -5.27 -7.02
N LEU A 77 -6.39 -5.04 -5.89
CA LEU A 77 -6.71 -6.12 -4.94
C LEU A 77 -7.79 -7.04 -5.50
N VAL A 78 -8.83 -6.47 -6.10
CA VAL A 78 -9.92 -7.25 -6.69
C VAL A 78 -9.41 -8.06 -7.88
N ASP A 79 -8.59 -7.44 -8.74
CA ASP A 79 -7.98 -8.14 -9.87
C ASP A 79 -7.15 -9.33 -9.41
N TYR A 80 -6.37 -9.15 -8.35
CA TYR A 80 -5.55 -10.21 -7.80
C TYR A 80 -6.42 -11.35 -7.23
N ARG A 81 -7.45 -11.01 -6.46
CA ARG A 81 -8.38 -12.00 -5.90
C ARG A 81 -9.01 -12.84 -7.01
N ASN A 82 -9.34 -12.23 -8.14
CA ASN A 82 -9.96 -12.92 -9.27
C ASN A 82 -8.99 -13.84 -10.02
N ARG A 83 -7.67 -13.63 -9.85
CA ARG A 83 -6.64 -14.45 -10.50
C ARG A 83 -6.14 -15.60 -9.66
N VAL A 84 -6.44 -15.59 -8.37
CA VAL A 84 -5.93 -16.61 -7.43
C VAL A 84 -7.09 -17.33 -6.78
N THR A 85 -6.82 -18.56 -6.29
CA THR A 85 -7.83 -19.39 -5.66
C THR A 85 -7.74 -19.40 -4.14
N ALA A 86 -6.74 -18.68 -3.57
CA ALA A 86 -6.54 -18.63 -2.13
C ALA A 86 -7.59 -17.74 -1.46
N ASP A 87 -7.92 -18.07 -0.21
CA ASP A 87 -8.80 -17.28 0.63
C ASP A 87 -7.98 -16.20 1.33
N LEU A 88 -7.99 -15.00 0.75
CA LEU A 88 -7.21 -13.87 1.23
C LEU A 88 -8.12 -12.81 1.83
N GLN A 89 -7.70 -12.25 2.96
CA GLN A 89 -8.32 -11.05 3.51
C GLN A 89 -7.66 -9.82 2.86
N LEU A 90 -8.49 -8.89 2.41
CA LEU A 90 -8.03 -7.68 1.72
C LEU A 90 -8.53 -6.45 2.45
N GLY A 91 -7.67 -5.47 2.61
CA GLY A 91 -8.01 -4.22 3.25
C GLY A 91 -7.49 -3.01 2.46
N TYR A 92 -8.17 -1.88 2.59
CA TYR A 92 -7.78 -0.63 1.94
C TYR A 92 -8.23 0.55 2.80
N LEU A 93 -7.89 1.78 2.37
CA LEU A 93 -8.20 3.00 3.11
C LEU A 93 -9.24 3.84 2.34
N PRO A 94 -10.54 3.60 2.55
CA PRO A 94 -11.58 4.16 1.69
C PRO A 94 -11.70 5.68 1.71
N LEU A 95 -11.29 6.35 2.79
CA LEU A 95 -11.55 7.78 2.95
C LEU A 95 -10.32 8.63 3.20
N TYR A 96 -9.13 8.03 3.28
CA TYR A 96 -7.98 8.71 3.86
C TYR A 96 -7.49 9.93 3.05
N CYS A 97 -7.65 9.96 1.74
CA CYS A 97 -7.13 11.05 0.91
C CYS A 97 -8.22 11.84 0.17
N ASN A 98 -9.49 11.56 0.40
CA ASN A 98 -10.58 12.16 -0.35
C ASN A 98 -10.56 13.69 -0.27
N ARG A 99 -10.41 14.23 0.92
CA ARG A 99 -10.39 15.69 1.13
C ARG A 99 -9.15 16.31 0.48
N ALA A 100 -7.99 15.72 0.69
CA ALA A 100 -6.75 16.26 0.13
C ALA A 100 -6.78 16.29 -1.39
N VAL A 101 -7.28 15.23 -2.03
CA VAL A 101 -7.40 15.15 -3.48
C VAL A 101 -8.41 16.18 -4.00
N ALA A 102 -9.55 16.31 -3.33
CA ALA A 102 -10.57 17.29 -3.71
C ALA A 102 -10.06 18.72 -3.61
N GLU A 103 -9.36 19.05 -2.51
CA GLU A 103 -8.78 20.39 -2.32
C GLU A 103 -7.73 20.69 -3.39
N HIS A 104 -6.87 19.73 -3.70
CA HIS A 104 -5.84 19.90 -4.72
C HIS A 104 -6.45 20.09 -6.12
N ALA A 105 -7.49 19.33 -6.46
CA ALA A 105 -8.19 19.47 -7.71
C ALA A 105 -8.81 20.86 -7.85
N MET A 106 -9.41 21.37 -6.78
CA MET A 106 -9.99 22.72 -6.77
C MET A 106 -8.90 23.78 -6.95
N LEU A 107 -7.75 23.61 -6.28
CA LEU A 107 -6.62 24.52 -6.42
C LEU A 107 -6.12 24.57 -7.85
N LEU A 108 -5.95 23.41 -8.49
CA LEU A 108 -5.49 23.34 -9.87
C LEU A 108 -6.49 23.99 -10.84
N TRP A 109 -7.78 23.76 -10.65
CA TRP A 109 -8.82 24.34 -11.49
C TRP A 109 -8.85 25.85 -11.36
N MET A 110 -8.83 26.36 -10.13
CA MET A 110 -8.78 27.79 -9.86
C MET A 110 -7.51 28.42 -10.41
N GLY A 111 -6.38 27.72 -10.31
CA GLY A 111 -5.10 28.14 -10.88
C GLY A 111 -5.17 28.32 -12.40
N LEU A 112 -5.82 27.37 -13.08
CA LEU A 112 -6.02 27.45 -14.54
C LEU A 112 -6.92 28.63 -14.92
N LEU A 113 -8.01 28.82 -14.17
CA LEU A 113 -8.93 29.93 -14.42
C LEU A 113 -8.25 31.30 -14.25
N ARG A 114 -7.36 31.40 -13.28
CA ARG A 114 -6.64 32.65 -12.95
C ARG A 114 -5.32 32.78 -13.70
N ARG A 115 -4.96 31.79 -14.52
CA ARG A 115 -3.70 31.75 -15.28
C ARG A 115 -2.46 31.95 -14.40
N LEU A 116 -2.45 31.26 -13.27
CA LEU A 116 -1.31 31.34 -12.36
C LEU A 116 -0.06 30.76 -13.02
N PRO A 117 1.15 31.27 -12.67
CA PRO A 117 2.40 30.78 -13.24
C PRO A 117 2.60 29.29 -12.97
N ARG A 118 3.30 28.62 -13.91
CA ARG A 118 3.71 27.22 -13.70
C ARG A 118 4.80 27.16 -12.62
N GLN A 119 4.69 26.15 -11.82
CA GLN A 119 5.72 25.84 -10.83
C GLN A 119 6.68 24.79 -11.37
#